data_df918567ae5964de742266e6e8c50a36
#
_entry.id   df918567ae5964de742266e6e8c50a36
#
_cell.length_a   1.000
_cell.length_b   1.000
_cell.length_c   1.000
_cell.angle_alpha   90.00
_cell.angle_beta   90.00
_cell.angle_gamma   90.00
#
_symmetry.space_group_name_H-M   'P 1'
#
loop_
_entity.id
_entity.type
_entity.pdbx_description
1 polymer ?
#
loop_
_entity_poly.entity_id
_entity_poly.type
_entity_poly.pdbx_seq_one_letter_code
_entity_poly.pdbx_strand_id
1 'polypeptide(L)'
;MLGEVTTVYVFLIELGSLLLYCYRVFGVRRRIPSTLLMGIACFAVYYAVNKLADNNVAVNIIFGFLVNYVILKLGFKANVKTAVFHSVLLAGVLTATEFIGILLISGFFGINIADYRSNDVLYAMVAVIAKTLYLISCLVISNFTSREKQHIDHGHSWYLLISPFSSVYIIVLI
;
A
#
# COMPACT_ATOMS: atom_id res chain seq x y z
N MET A 1 0.15 3.22 24.11
CA MET A 1 1.40 2.44 23.90
C MET A 1 1.21 1.34 22.86
N LEU A 2 0.21 0.45 22.96
CA LEU A 2 -0.04 -0.59 21.94
C LEU A 2 -0.32 0.02 20.57
N GLY A 3 -1.16 1.04 20.48
CA GLY A 3 -1.49 1.71 19.21
C GLY A 3 -0.28 2.32 18.50
N GLU A 4 0.67 2.91 19.24
CA GLU A 4 1.90 3.47 18.63
C GLU A 4 2.81 2.37 18.07
N VAL A 5 2.97 1.26 18.80
CA VAL A 5 3.74 0.10 18.34
C VAL A 5 3.09 -0.49 17.09
N THR A 6 1.76 -0.62 17.09
CA THR A 6 1.01 -1.09 15.91
C THR A 6 1.22 -0.18 14.72
N THR A 7 1.20 1.14 14.90
CA THR A 7 1.42 2.10 13.82
C THR A 7 2.81 1.96 13.22
N VAL A 8 3.86 1.85 14.04
CA VAL A 8 5.23 1.62 13.56
C VAL A 8 5.34 0.30 12.78
N TYR A 9 4.72 -0.76 13.31
CA TYR A 9 4.66 -2.06 12.62
C TYR A 9 4.01 -1.94 11.23
N VAL A 10 2.86 -1.27 11.15
CA VAL A 10 2.13 -1.02 9.90
C VAL A 10 3.05 -0.37 8.85
N PHE A 11 3.72 0.74 9.21
CA PHE A 11 4.61 1.45 8.30
C PHE A 11 5.81 0.60 7.86
N LEU A 12 6.39 -0.20 8.75
CA LEU A 12 7.50 -1.08 8.40
C LEU A 12 7.10 -2.17 7.41
N ILE A 13 5.93 -2.79 7.61
CA ILE A 13 5.44 -3.82 6.69
C ILE A 13 5.04 -3.20 5.35
N GLU A 14 4.42 -2.03 5.32
CA GLU A 14 4.09 -1.32 4.07
C GLU A 14 5.36 -0.98 3.28
N LEU A 15 6.36 -0.39 3.92
CA LEU A 15 7.64 -0.09 3.27
C LEU A 15 8.32 -1.36 2.76
N GLY A 16 8.37 -2.40 3.59
CA GLY A 16 8.97 -3.69 3.23
C GLY A 16 8.27 -4.33 2.03
N SER A 17 6.93 -4.35 2.03
CA SER A 17 6.11 -4.89 0.93
C SER A 17 6.31 -4.10 -0.36
N LEU A 18 6.32 -2.76 -0.28
CA LEU A 18 6.57 -1.88 -1.42
C LEU A 18 7.94 -2.12 -2.03
N LEU A 19 9.00 -2.14 -1.21
CA LEU A 19 10.36 -2.37 -1.69
C LEU A 19 10.51 -3.76 -2.29
N LEU A 20 9.96 -4.79 -1.65
CA LEU A 20 9.99 -6.15 -2.16
C LEU A 20 9.31 -6.27 -3.52
N TYR A 21 8.11 -5.67 -3.65
CA TYR A 21 7.39 -5.55 -4.92
C TYR A 21 8.25 -4.87 -5.98
N CYS A 22 8.78 -3.69 -5.67
CA CYS A 22 9.57 -2.90 -6.60
C CYS A 22 10.85 -3.61 -7.05
N TYR A 23 11.55 -4.29 -6.15
CA TYR A 23 12.75 -5.07 -6.50
C TYR A 23 12.43 -6.24 -7.44
N ARG A 24 11.29 -6.90 -7.25
CA ARG A 24 10.86 -8.00 -8.13
C ARG A 24 10.43 -7.51 -9.51
N VAL A 25 9.69 -6.40 -9.56
CA VAL A 25 9.13 -5.87 -10.82
C VAL A 25 10.15 -5.09 -11.62
N PHE A 26 10.95 -4.24 -11.00
CA PHE A 26 11.86 -3.31 -11.67
C PHE A 26 13.32 -3.73 -11.62
N GLY A 27 13.66 -4.69 -10.76
CA GLY A 27 15.04 -5.09 -10.50
C GLY A 27 15.85 -4.04 -9.70
N VAL A 28 17.10 -4.36 -9.42
CA VAL A 28 17.99 -3.47 -8.68
C VAL A 28 18.58 -2.42 -9.63
N ARG A 29 18.04 -1.20 -9.62
CA ARG A 29 18.53 -0.09 -10.47
C ARG A 29 19.37 0.94 -9.72
N ARG A 30 19.36 0.95 -8.41
CA ARG A 30 20.21 1.76 -7.51
C ARG A 30 20.84 0.88 -6.44
N ARG A 31 21.84 1.44 -5.73
CA ARG A 31 22.39 0.76 -4.55
C ARG A 31 21.27 0.56 -3.52
N ILE A 32 21.10 -0.67 -3.08
CA ILE A 32 20.04 -1.06 -2.10
C ILE A 32 19.98 -0.11 -0.89
N PRO A 33 21.10 0.27 -0.23
CA PRO A 33 21.04 1.16 0.94
C PRO A 33 20.49 2.56 0.60
N SER A 34 20.78 3.08 -0.59
CA SER A 34 20.26 4.39 -1.02
C SER A 34 18.74 4.36 -1.23
N THR A 35 18.21 3.28 -1.82
CA THR A 35 16.77 3.13 -2.04
C THR A 35 16.04 2.89 -0.70
N LEU A 36 16.64 2.12 0.20
CA LEU A 36 16.11 1.88 1.53
C LEU A 36 16.06 3.19 2.37
N LEU A 37 17.15 3.97 2.37
CA LEU A 37 17.20 5.24 3.08
C LEU A 37 16.15 6.23 2.57
N MET A 38 15.99 6.31 1.24
CA MET A 38 14.93 7.12 0.64
C MET A 38 13.54 6.63 1.03
N GLY A 39 13.31 5.32 1.03
CA GLY A 39 12.06 4.72 1.49
C GLY A 39 11.76 5.09 2.93
N ILE A 40 12.73 4.94 3.84
CA ILE A 40 12.57 5.30 5.26
C ILE A 40 12.24 6.80 5.39
N ALA A 41 12.95 7.69 4.67
CA ALA A 41 12.67 9.12 4.70
C ALA A 41 11.25 9.45 4.20
N CYS A 42 10.81 8.87 3.09
CA CYS A 42 9.45 9.05 2.58
C CYS A 42 8.38 8.57 3.56
N PHE A 43 8.59 7.40 4.17
CA PHE A 43 7.65 6.87 5.16
C PHE A 43 7.67 7.65 6.48
N ALA A 44 8.80 8.21 6.89
CA ALA A 44 8.85 9.10 8.05
C ALA A 44 8.02 10.38 7.83
N VAL A 45 8.11 10.98 6.63
CA VAL A 45 7.26 12.12 6.25
C VAL A 45 5.78 11.71 6.22
N TYR A 46 5.48 10.57 5.63
CA TYR A 46 4.12 10.02 5.58
C TYR A 46 3.52 9.82 6.97
N TYR A 47 4.30 9.23 7.88
CA TYR A 47 3.91 9.06 9.29
C TYR A 47 3.61 10.41 9.97
N ALA A 48 4.51 11.40 9.80
CA ALA A 48 4.34 12.72 10.39
C ALA A 48 3.07 13.42 9.87
N VAL A 49 2.83 13.37 8.56
CA VAL A 49 1.62 13.95 7.94
C VAL A 49 0.36 13.25 8.42
N ASN A 50 0.37 11.94 8.51
CA ASN A 50 -0.78 11.16 8.98
C ASN A 50 -1.15 11.51 10.43
N LYS A 51 -0.13 11.68 11.29
CA LYS A 51 -0.33 12.08 12.69
C LYS A 51 -0.87 13.53 12.80
N LEU A 52 -0.39 14.45 11.97
CA LEU A 52 -0.86 15.82 11.91
C LEU A 52 -2.29 15.95 11.36
N ALA A 53 -2.70 15.05 10.49
CA ALA A 53 -4.02 15.03 9.88
C ALA A 53 -5.04 14.18 10.67
N ASP A 54 -4.78 13.86 11.93
CA ASP A 54 -5.63 13.01 12.79
C ASP A 54 -6.08 11.71 12.12
N ASN A 55 -5.16 11.09 11.38
CA ASN A 55 -5.42 9.84 10.61
C ASN A 55 -6.59 9.97 9.61
N ASN A 56 -6.78 11.13 9.01
CA ASN A 56 -7.80 11.34 7.99
C ASN A 56 -7.59 10.39 6.80
N VAL A 57 -8.63 9.62 6.47
CA VAL A 57 -8.57 8.55 5.45
C VAL A 57 -8.17 9.10 4.07
N ALA A 58 -8.73 10.24 3.66
CA ALA A 58 -8.43 10.85 2.36
C ALA A 58 -6.96 11.30 2.28
N VAL A 59 -6.45 11.92 3.35
CA VAL A 59 -5.04 12.32 3.46
C VAL A 59 -4.14 11.09 3.40
N ASN A 60 -4.50 10.02 4.11
CA ASN A 60 -3.75 8.77 4.12
C ASN A 60 -3.63 8.15 2.72
N ILE A 61 -4.72 8.07 1.96
CA ILE A 61 -4.74 7.52 0.60
C ILE A 61 -3.87 8.38 -0.34
N ILE A 62 -4.05 9.71 -0.31
CA ILE A 62 -3.31 10.62 -1.19
C ILE A 62 -1.81 10.58 -0.90
N PHE A 63 -1.40 10.65 0.37
CA PHE A 63 0.01 10.59 0.74
C PHE A 63 0.61 9.21 0.51
N GLY A 64 -0.11 8.13 0.75
CA GLY A 64 0.31 6.78 0.41
C GLY A 64 0.60 6.63 -1.09
N PHE A 65 -0.30 7.16 -1.94
CA PHE A 65 -0.06 7.23 -3.39
C PHE A 65 1.19 8.03 -3.74
N LEU A 66 1.37 9.23 -3.16
CA LEU A 66 2.52 10.08 -3.43
C LEU A 66 3.83 9.42 -3.01
N VAL A 67 3.88 8.78 -1.85
CA VAL A 67 5.06 8.04 -1.36
C VAL A 67 5.41 6.91 -2.32
N ASN A 68 4.43 6.10 -2.72
CA ASN A 68 4.63 5.03 -3.70
C ASN A 68 5.17 5.59 -5.01
N TYR A 69 4.60 6.68 -5.53
CA TYR A 69 5.04 7.33 -6.75
C TYR A 69 6.48 7.83 -6.66
N VAL A 70 6.85 8.52 -5.58
CA VAL A 70 8.19 9.06 -5.37
C VAL A 70 9.22 7.92 -5.31
N ILE A 71 8.94 6.85 -4.58
CA ILE A 71 9.84 5.70 -4.47
C ILE A 71 10.02 5.01 -5.83
N LEU A 72 8.95 4.80 -6.58
CA LEU A 72 9.01 4.22 -7.93
C LEU A 72 9.77 5.10 -8.91
N LYS A 73 9.48 6.41 -8.90
CA LYS A 73 10.10 7.37 -9.83
C LYS A 73 11.58 7.59 -9.54
N LEU A 74 11.93 7.88 -8.30
CA LEU A 74 13.28 8.26 -7.88
C LEU A 74 14.14 7.05 -7.50
N GLY A 75 13.56 6.08 -6.78
CA GLY A 75 14.28 4.87 -6.33
C GLY A 75 14.53 3.89 -7.45
N PHE A 76 13.51 3.60 -8.23
CA PHE A 76 13.56 2.57 -9.28
C PHE A 76 13.64 3.15 -10.70
N LYS A 77 13.70 4.48 -10.85
CA LYS A 77 13.81 5.18 -12.15
C LYS A 77 12.72 4.73 -13.15
N ALA A 78 11.52 4.41 -12.66
CA ALA A 78 10.40 4.08 -13.52
C ALA A 78 9.99 5.30 -14.36
N ASN A 79 9.46 5.07 -15.57
CA ASN A 79 8.88 6.16 -16.32
C ASN A 79 7.60 6.67 -15.62
N VAL A 80 7.13 7.87 -15.96
CA VAL A 80 5.97 8.52 -15.29
C VAL A 80 4.73 7.64 -15.37
N LYS A 81 4.40 7.13 -16.55
CA LYS A 81 3.20 6.29 -16.76
C LYS A 81 3.24 5.03 -15.92
N THR A 82 4.37 4.33 -15.93
CA THR A 82 4.58 3.12 -15.12
C THR A 82 4.56 3.42 -13.62
N ALA A 83 5.19 4.53 -13.18
CA ALA A 83 5.18 4.91 -11.77
C ALA A 83 3.75 5.22 -11.27
N VAL A 84 2.97 5.98 -12.06
CA VAL A 84 1.55 6.27 -11.74
C VAL A 84 0.74 4.97 -11.69
N PHE A 85 0.86 4.11 -12.71
CA PHE A 85 0.13 2.85 -12.76
C PHE A 85 0.37 1.99 -11.51
N HIS A 86 1.64 1.71 -11.20
CA HIS A 86 1.97 0.87 -10.05
C HIS A 86 1.64 1.54 -8.70
N SER A 87 1.70 2.87 -8.61
CA SER A 87 1.31 3.59 -7.39
C SER A 87 -0.19 3.47 -7.13
N VAL A 88 -1.02 3.61 -8.16
CA VAL A 88 -2.48 3.42 -8.07
C VAL A 88 -2.81 1.97 -7.74
N LEU A 89 -2.16 1.01 -8.41
CA LEU A 89 -2.36 -0.41 -8.16
C LEU A 89 -2.06 -0.76 -6.70
N LEU A 90 -0.90 -0.34 -6.18
CA LEU A 90 -0.48 -0.63 -4.80
C LEU A 90 -1.37 0.07 -3.76
N ALA A 91 -1.78 1.32 -4.01
CA ALA A 91 -2.71 2.02 -3.13
C ALA A 91 -4.08 1.32 -3.12
N GLY A 92 -4.60 0.90 -4.27
CA GLY A 92 -5.85 0.15 -4.37
C GLY A 92 -5.80 -1.20 -3.65
N VAL A 93 -4.71 -1.95 -3.82
CA VAL A 93 -4.50 -3.23 -3.10
C VAL A 93 -4.42 -3.01 -1.60
N LEU A 94 -3.70 -1.98 -1.15
CA LEU A 94 -3.59 -1.63 0.27
C LEU A 94 -4.98 -1.34 0.87
N THR A 95 -5.75 -0.48 0.24
CA THR A 95 -7.10 -0.13 0.68
C THR A 95 -8.04 -1.34 0.71
N ALA A 96 -7.99 -2.18 -0.34
CA ALA A 96 -8.80 -3.39 -0.41
C ALA A 96 -8.46 -4.39 0.71
N THR A 97 -7.18 -4.59 1.01
CA THR A 97 -6.75 -5.50 2.09
C THR A 97 -7.10 -4.97 3.47
N GLU A 98 -7.07 -3.66 3.69
CA GLU A 98 -7.56 -3.05 4.94
C GLU A 98 -9.05 -3.26 5.12
N PHE A 99 -9.84 -3.04 4.07
CA PHE A 99 -11.28 -3.28 4.11
C PHE A 99 -11.62 -4.75 4.39
N ILE A 100 -10.94 -5.69 3.73
CA ILE A 100 -11.09 -7.13 3.99
C ILE A 100 -10.72 -7.46 5.45
N GLY A 101 -9.64 -6.90 5.98
CA GLY A 101 -9.24 -7.08 7.38
C GLY A 101 -10.30 -6.62 8.36
N ILE A 102 -10.90 -5.45 8.12
CA ILE A 102 -12.01 -4.91 8.93
C ILE A 102 -13.23 -5.83 8.86
N LEU A 103 -13.64 -6.26 7.66
CA LEU A 103 -14.79 -7.14 7.48
C LEU A 103 -14.60 -8.49 8.19
N LEU A 104 -13.41 -9.08 8.11
CA LEU A 104 -13.11 -10.34 8.77
C LEU A 104 -13.23 -10.21 10.29
N ILE A 105 -12.59 -9.21 10.88
CA ILE A 105 -12.66 -8.99 12.34
C ILE A 105 -14.09 -8.64 12.80
N SER A 106 -14.76 -7.74 12.08
CA SER A 106 -16.16 -7.37 12.38
C SER A 106 -17.10 -8.59 12.31
N GLY A 107 -16.94 -9.42 11.28
CA GLY A 107 -17.75 -10.63 11.12
C GLY A 107 -17.48 -11.70 12.21
N PHE A 108 -16.22 -11.90 12.59
CA PHE A 108 -15.86 -12.89 13.62
C PHE A 108 -16.28 -12.48 15.04
N PHE A 109 -16.16 -11.19 15.36
CA PHE A 109 -16.42 -10.70 16.73
C PHE A 109 -17.80 -10.02 16.88
N GLY A 110 -18.57 -9.88 15.81
CA GLY A 110 -19.88 -9.20 15.84
C GLY A 110 -19.78 -7.71 16.22
N ILE A 111 -18.64 -7.06 15.91
CA ILE A 111 -18.35 -5.70 16.33
C ILE A 111 -18.75 -4.73 15.21
N ASN A 112 -19.30 -3.57 15.60
CA ASN A 112 -19.61 -2.54 14.64
C ASN A 112 -18.32 -1.99 14.01
N ILE A 113 -18.31 -1.85 12.67
CA ILE A 113 -17.15 -1.35 11.90
C ILE A 113 -16.68 0.01 12.41
N ALA A 114 -17.57 0.85 12.93
CA ALA A 114 -17.21 2.16 13.48
C ALA A 114 -16.35 2.08 14.75
N ASP A 115 -16.45 0.98 15.52
CA ASP A 115 -15.87 0.88 16.86
C ASP A 115 -14.44 0.29 16.85
N TYR A 116 -13.95 -0.27 15.71
CA TYR A 116 -12.66 -0.94 15.69
C TYR A 116 -11.48 -0.01 15.99
N ARG A 117 -11.59 1.30 15.66
CA ARG A 117 -10.53 2.29 15.91
C ARG A 117 -10.43 2.74 17.36
N SER A 118 -11.50 2.61 18.13
CA SER A 118 -11.52 2.98 19.55
C SER A 118 -10.88 1.94 20.46
N ASN A 119 -10.66 0.71 19.94
CA ASN A 119 -10.07 -0.39 20.69
C ASN A 119 -8.69 -0.76 20.11
N ASP A 120 -7.62 -0.46 20.85
CA ASP A 120 -6.23 -0.72 20.45
C ASP A 120 -5.97 -2.18 20.04
N VAL A 121 -6.63 -3.15 20.70
CA VAL A 121 -6.44 -4.58 20.41
C VAL A 121 -7.08 -4.93 19.08
N LEU A 122 -8.32 -4.48 18.83
CA LEU A 122 -9.01 -4.73 17.57
C LEU A 122 -8.29 -4.06 16.40
N TYR A 123 -7.83 -2.82 16.61
CA TYR A 123 -7.02 -2.12 15.62
C TYR A 123 -5.74 -2.90 15.28
N ALA A 124 -5.03 -3.43 16.29
CA ALA A 124 -3.84 -4.24 16.07
C ALA A 124 -4.16 -5.54 15.30
N MET A 125 -5.25 -6.23 15.61
CA MET A 125 -5.67 -7.45 14.90
C MET A 125 -6.00 -7.17 13.43
N VAL A 126 -6.78 -6.12 13.16
CA VAL A 126 -7.09 -5.68 11.79
C VAL A 126 -5.80 -5.35 11.04
N ALA A 127 -4.89 -4.58 11.66
CA ALA A 127 -3.62 -4.19 11.07
C ALA A 127 -2.76 -5.41 10.69
N VAL A 128 -2.61 -6.39 11.56
CA VAL A 128 -1.83 -7.60 11.29
C VAL A 128 -2.41 -8.38 10.11
N ILE A 129 -3.73 -8.61 10.10
CA ILE A 129 -4.40 -9.34 9.01
C ILE A 129 -4.27 -8.56 7.69
N ALA A 130 -4.63 -7.28 7.68
CA ALA A 130 -4.60 -6.45 6.49
C ALA A 130 -3.19 -6.35 5.89
N LYS A 131 -2.15 -6.13 6.72
CA LYS A 131 -0.77 -5.99 6.23
C LYS A 131 -0.18 -7.33 5.77
N THR A 132 -0.58 -8.44 6.38
CA THR A 132 -0.22 -9.78 5.89
C THR A 132 -0.84 -10.05 4.52
N LEU A 133 -2.14 -9.74 4.35
CA LEU A 133 -2.82 -9.86 3.06
C LEU A 133 -2.18 -8.94 2.01
N TYR A 134 -1.82 -7.71 2.38
CA TYR A 134 -1.14 -6.77 1.50
C TYR A 134 0.21 -7.31 1.01
N LEU A 135 1.04 -7.84 1.93
CA LEU A 135 2.32 -8.46 1.59
C LEU A 135 2.13 -9.64 0.61
N ILE A 136 1.18 -10.54 0.90
CA ILE A 136 0.88 -11.68 0.02
C ILE A 136 0.43 -11.19 -1.36
N SER A 137 -0.47 -10.20 -1.41
CA SER A 137 -0.95 -9.61 -2.66
C SER A 137 0.18 -8.98 -3.48
N CYS A 138 1.08 -8.24 -2.84
CA CYS A 138 2.28 -7.69 -3.48
C CYS A 138 3.18 -8.78 -4.08
N LEU A 139 3.37 -9.90 -3.37
CA LEU A 139 4.14 -11.04 -3.86
C LEU A 139 3.47 -11.71 -5.07
N VAL A 140 2.17 -11.94 -5.01
CA VAL A 140 1.39 -12.54 -6.10
C VAL A 140 1.45 -11.64 -7.35
N ILE A 141 1.10 -10.36 -7.20
CA ILE A 141 1.08 -9.42 -8.33
C ILE A 141 2.49 -9.25 -8.92
N SER A 142 3.54 -9.17 -8.07
CA SER A 142 4.91 -9.06 -8.56
C SER A 142 5.35 -10.25 -9.40
N ASN A 143 4.91 -11.47 -9.06
CA ASN A 143 5.21 -12.68 -9.81
C ASN A 143 4.54 -12.66 -11.19
N PHE A 144 3.27 -12.21 -11.27
CA PHE A 144 2.58 -12.06 -12.55
C PHE A 144 3.23 -10.97 -13.41
N THR A 145 3.42 -9.77 -12.86
CA THR A 145 4.01 -8.64 -13.59
C THR A 145 5.44 -8.90 -14.06
N SER A 146 6.22 -9.65 -13.30
CA SER A 146 7.58 -10.04 -13.68
C SER A 146 7.60 -11.00 -14.88
N ARG A 147 6.61 -11.88 -15.00
CA ARG A 147 6.48 -12.84 -16.13
C ARG A 147 6.01 -12.14 -17.41
N GLU A 148 5.12 -11.16 -17.30
CA GLU A 148 4.56 -10.44 -18.46
C GLU A 148 5.55 -9.52 -19.17
N LYS A 149 6.65 -9.11 -18.52
CA LYS A 149 7.71 -8.32 -19.19
C LYS A 149 8.32 -8.99 -20.41
N GLN A 150 8.07 -10.30 -20.62
CA GLN A 150 8.51 -11.02 -21.81
C GLN A 150 7.54 -10.95 -22.99
N HIS A 151 6.29 -10.47 -22.84
CA HIS A 151 5.26 -10.65 -23.87
C HIS A 151 4.24 -9.52 -24.11
N ILE A 152 4.31 -8.33 -23.49
CA ILE A 152 3.25 -7.33 -23.66
C ILE A 152 3.69 -6.15 -24.51
N ASP A 153 3.04 -6.05 -25.67
CA ASP A 153 2.95 -4.87 -26.53
C ASP A 153 2.11 -3.77 -25.83
N HIS A 154 2.55 -2.53 -25.93
CA HIS A 154 2.19 -1.40 -25.05
C HIS A 154 0.74 -0.89 -25.11
N GLY A 155 -0.20 -1.58 -25.76
CA GLY A 155 -1.53 -1.06 -26.06
C GLY A 155 -2.63 -1.23 -25.00
N HIS A 156 -2.56 -2.27 -24.17
CA HIS A 156 -3.71 -2.73 -23.36
C HIS A 156 -3.65 -2.39 -21.87
N SER A 157 -2.59 -1.73 -21.41
CA SER A 157 -2.34 -1.47 -19.98
C SER A 157 -3.36 -0.53 -19.31
N TRP A 158 -4.12 0.25 -20.07
CA TRP A 158 -5.08 1.22 -19.54
C TRP A 158 -6.36 0.59 -18.96
N TYR A 159 -6.77 -0.56 -19.47
CA TYR A 159 -7.96 -1.27 -18.96
C TYR A 159 -7.76 -1.82 -17.55
N LEU A 160 -6.50 -2.15 -17.19
CA LEU A 160 -6.15 -2.63 -15.84
C LEU A 160 -6.23 -1.51 -14.77
N LEU A 161 -6.21 -0.23 -15.18
CA LEU A 161 -6.38 0.91 -14.26
C LEU A 161 -7.82 1.11 -13.81
N ILE A 162 -8.80 0.68 -14.60
CA ILE A 162 -10.22 0.91 -14.30
C ILE A 162 -10.62 0.17 -13.01
N SER A 163 -10.13 -1.05 -12.80
CA SER A 163 -10.47 -1.87 -11.63
C SER A 163 -10.03 -1.25 -10.29
N PRO A 164 -8.77 -0.82 -10.08
CA PRO A 164 -8.38 -0.20 -8.82
C PRO A 164 -9.03 1.19 -8.62
N PHE A 165 -9.29 1.97 -9.68
CA PHE A 165 -10.01 3.23 -9.56
C PHE A 165 -11.46 3.03 -9.12
N SER A 166 -12.16 2.05 -9.67
CA SER A 166 -13.53 1.73 -9.25
C SER A 166 -13.59 1.26 -7.80
N SER A 167 -12.61 0.48 -7.34
CA SER A 167 -12.52 0.02 -5.95
C SER A 167 -12.31 1.18 -4.97
N VAL A 168 -11.40 2.10 -5.27
CA VAL A 168 -11.16 3.30 -4.45
C VAL A 168 -12.40 4.20 -4.43
N TYR A 169 -13.08 4.36 -5.58
CA TYR A 169 -14.31 5.17 -5.68
C TYR A 169 -15.45 4.62 -4.83
N ILE A 170 -15.64 3.30 -4.83
CA ILE A 170 -16.67 2.62 -4.01
C ILE A 170 -16.37 2.81 -2.52
N ILE A 171 -15.11 2.70 -2.09
CA ILE A 171 -14.72 2.83 -0.67
C ILE A 171 -14.86 4.27 -0.16
N VAL A 172 -14.70 5.27 -1.02
CA VAL A 172 -14.89 6.69 -0.65
C VAL A 172 -16.37 7.06 -0.54
N LEU A 173 -17.27 6.31 -1.21
CA LEU A 173 -18.71 6.56 -1.19
C LEU A 173 -19.47 5.85 -0.04
N ILE A 174 -18.85 4.90 0.65
CA ILE A 174 -19.38 4.18 1.82
C ILE A 174 -18.84 4.80 3.10
#